data_fbbb22b9f71e8110f5103eb2c6229533
#
_entry.id   fbbb22b9f71e8110f5103eb2c6229533
#
_cell.length_a   1.000
_cell.length_b   1.000
_cell.length_c   1.000
_cell.angle_alpha   90.00
_cell.angle_beta   90.00
_cell.angle_gamma   90.00
#
_symmetry.space_group_name_H-M   'P 1'
#
loop_
_entity.id
_entity.type
_entity.pdbx_description
1 polymer ?
#
loop_
_entity_poly.entity_id
_entity_poly.type
_entity_poly.pdbx_seq_one_letter_code
_entity_poly.pdbx_strand_id
1 'polypeptide(L)'
;RDGTKMIYDDGNKSKSHDKKLNEPDIEDMLSQEYISGSNWINPPPENFDPGRIRYEPFFLKMYGNNSGEVSINLVNIEWVDGSNVKFTKVNGASDQLNKVVEDLKKLPEEFRKYLVDPGGTFLWRNIAGTDRLSNHSFGNSIDINTKYSDYWLWSKSLEYKNRIPMEIVEIFEKHGFIWGGKWYHYDTMHFEYRPELIN
;
A
#
# COMPACT_ATOMS: atom_id res chain seq x y z
N ARG A 1 14.49 19.93 8.68
CA ARG A 1 15.71 19.10 8.84
C ARG A 1 16.14 19.21 10.29
N ASP A 2 15.69 18.25 11.09
CA ASP A 2 15.81 18.25 12.55
C ASP A 2 16.99 17.39 13.06
N GLY A 3 17.83 16.85 12.15
CA GLY A 3 19.00 16.06 12.48
C GLY A 3 18.68 14.60 12.86
N THR A 4 17.45 14.12 12.72
CA THR A 4 17.12 12.70 12.95
C THR A 4 17.99 11.80 12.06
N LYS A 5 18.68 10.85 12.71
CA LYS A 5 19.49 9.84 12.02
C LYS A 5 18.68 8.56 11.88
N MET A 6 18.79 7.92 10.73
CA MET A 6 18.17 6.62 10.43
C MET A 6 19.23 5.66 9.89
N ILE A 7 19.07 4.38 10.17
CA ILE A 7 19.98 3.34 9.67
C ILE A 7 19.61 3.08 8.21
N TYR A 8 20.56 3.38 7.30
CA TYR A 8 20.39 3.05 5.88
C TYR A 8 20.68 1.57 5.65
N ASP A 9 21.78 1.06 6.20
CA ASP A 9 22.26 -0.31 6.08
C ASP A 9 22.91 -0.70 7.41
N ASP A 10 22.43 -1.76 8.06
CA ASP A 10 22.98 -2.29 9.32
C ASP A 10 24.16 -3.25 9.11
N GLY A 11 24.55 -3.50 7.84
CA GLY A 11 25.63 -4.41 7.46
C GLY A 11 25.27 -5.88 7.42
N ASN A 12 24.04 -6.26 7.77
CA ASN A 12 23.60 -7.65 7.78
C ASN A 12 22.93 -8.05 6.45
N LYS A 13 23.74 -8.47 5.49
CA LYS A 13 23.26 -8.89 4.16
C LYS A 13 22.60 -10.27 4.12
N SER A 14 22.58 -11.00 5.23
CA SER A 14 22.06 -12.37 5.30
C SER A 14 20.70 -12.48 6.02
N LYS A 15 19.96 -11.38 6.16
CA LYS A 15 18.63 -11.40 6.76
C LYS A 15 17.68 -12.32 5.97
N SER A 16 17.01 -13.25 6.66
CA SER A 16 15.88 -13.98 6.08
C SER A 16 14.72 -13.03 5.76
N HIS A 17 13.78 -13.45 4.94
CA HIS A 17 12.58 -12.64 4.64
C HIS A 17 11.84 -12.21 5.91
N ASP A 18 11.62 -13.15 6.83
CA ASP A 18 10.97 -12.86 8.12
C ASP A 18 11.76 -11.83 8.93
N LYS A 19 13.10 -11.95 8.97
CA LYS A 19 13.94 -10.98 9.66
C LYS A 19 13.88 -9.59 8.99
N LYS A 20 13.85 -9.52 7.66
CA LYS A 20 13.64 -8.26 6.93
C LYS A 20 12.28 -7.62 7.24
N LEU A 21 11.23 -8.43 7.42
CA LEU A 21 9.92 -7.92 7.80
C LEU A 21 9.90 -7.32 9.22
N ASN A 22 10.62 -7.90 10.17
CA ASN A 22 10.53 -7.52 11.59
C ASN A 22 11.67 -6.58 12.05
N GLU A 23 12.84 -6.64 11.44
CA GLU A 23 14.02 -5.83 11.77
C GLU A 23 14.67 -5.23 10.50
N PRO A 24 13.90 -4.52 9.64
CA PRO A 24 14.45 -3.94 8.43
C PRO A 24 15.32 -2.72 8.72
N ASP A 25 16.20 -2.40 7.80
CA ASP A 25 16.74 -1.07 7.61
C ASP A 25 16.19 -0.42 6.32
N ILE A 26 16.70 0.73 5.91
CA ILE A 26 16.20 1.43 4.70
C ILE A 26 16.60 0.67 3.43
N GLU A 27 17.79 0.05 3.39
CA GLU A 27 18.22 -0.77 2.25
C GLU A 27 17.29 -1.98 2.07
N ASP A 28 16.95 -2.67 3.16
CA ASP A 28 15.99 -3.79 3.12
C ASP A 28 14.62 -3.33 2.57
N MET A 29 14.13 -2.18 3.02
CA MET A 29 12.86 -1.61 2.56
C MET A 29 12.85 -1.35 1.04
N LEU A 30 14.00 -1.00 0.46
CA LEU A 30 14.15 -0.69 -0.97
C LEU A 30 14.70 -1.90 -1.78
N SER A 31 14.90 -3.07 -1.14
CA SER A 31 15.58 -4.21 -1.76
C SER A 31 14.78 -4.95 -2.83
N GLN A 32 13.47 -4.73 -2.90
CA GLN A 32 12.59 -5.35 -3.89
C GLN A 32 12.00 -4.27 -4.79
N GLU A 33 12.32 -4.33 -6.07
CA GLU A 33 11.83 -3.39 -7.07
C GLU A 33 10.35 -3.64 -7.38
N TYR A 34 9.53 -2.59 -7.34
CA TYR A 34 8.14 -2.66 -7.78
C TYR A 34 8.05 -2.41 -9.29
N ILE A 35 7.54 -3.38 -10.03
CA ILE A 35 7.39 -3.29 -11.49
C ILE A 35 6.00 -2.76 -11.82
N SER A 36 5.92 -1.51 -12.32
CA SER A 36 4.66 -0.90 -12.75
C SER A 36 4.13 -1.50 -14.06
N GLY A 37 2.83 -1.34 -14.31
CA GLY A 37 2.17 -1.82 -15.53
C GLY A 37 1.98 -3.33 -15.56
N SER A 38 1.70 -3.86 -16.75
CA SER A 38 1.32 -5.27 -16.97
C SER A 38 2.51 -6.24 -17.11
N ASN A 39 3.75 -5.74 -17.21
CA ASN A 39 4.95 -6.57 -17.46
C ASN A 39 5.62 -7.10 -16.18
N TRP A 40 4.86 -7.45 -15.15
CA TRP A 40 5.37 -8.03 -13.92
C TRP A 40 5.30 -9.57 -13.93
N ILE A 41 6.05 -10.23 -13.02
CA ILE A 41 6.07 -11.68 -12.89
C ILE A 41 4.78 -12.14 -12.19
N ASN A 42 3.93 -12.87 -12.91
CA ASN A 42 2.64 -13.37 -12.42
C ASN A 42 2.58 -14.91 -12.55
N PRO A 43 2.43 -15.69 -11.47
CA PRO A 43 2.37 -15.23 -10.07
C PRO A 43 3.71 -14.70 -9.54
N PRO A 44 3.69 -13.85 -8.50
CA PRO A 44 4.92 -13.36 -7.87
C PRO A 44 5.75 -14.51 -7.29
N PRO A 45 7.10 -14.45 -7.37
CA PRO A 45 7.97 -15.43 -6.72
C PRO A 45 7.79 -15.46 -5.20
N GLU A 46 8.16 -16.56 -4.57
CA GLU A 46 8.10 -16.72 -3.12
C GLU A 46 8.82 -15.56 -2.41
N ASN A 47 8.15 -14.95 -1.43
CA ASN A 47 8.63 -13.84 -0.63
C ASN A 47 8.95 -12.55 -1.43
N PHE A 48 8.45 -12.43 -2.66
CA PHE A 48 8.53 -11.19 -3.41
C PHE A 48 7.31 -10.31 -3.06
N ASP A 49 7.53 -9.35 -2.17
CA ASP A 49 6.50 -8.48 -1.58
C ASP A 49 6.97 -7.01 -1.58
N PRO A 50 7.22 -6.37 -2.74
CA PRO A 50 7.78 -5.02 -2.80
C PRO A 50 6.88 -4.01 -2.07
N GLY A 51 7.44 -3.34 -1.04
CA GLY A 51 6.75 -2.39 -0.17
C GLY A 51 6.23 -2.98 1.15
N ARG A 52 6.15 -4.30 1.34
CA ARG A 52 5.76 -4.91 2.63
C ARG A 52 6.87 -4.88 3.68
N ILE A 53 8.13 -4.89 3.26
CA ILE A 53 9.27 -4.60 4.15
C ILE A 53 9.27 -3.10 4.39
N ARG A 54 9.06 -2.66 5.63
CA ARG A 54 8.97 -1.24 5.99
C ARG A 54 9.86 -0.94 7.18
N TYR A 55 10.77 0.01 7.01
CA TYR A 55 11.50 0.60 8.12
C TYR A 55 10.56 1.54 8.88
N GLU A 56 9.86 1.01 9.87
CA GLU A 56 8.78 1.70 10.60
C GLU A 56 9.19 3.06 11.17
N PRO A 57 10.42 3.26 11.71
CA PRO A 57 10.84 4.58 12.17
C PRO A 57 10.79 5.67 11.09
N PHE A 58 10.99 5.31 9.81
CA PHE A 58 10.85 6.25 8.69
C PHE A 58 9.39 6.70 8.51
N PHE A 59 8.45 5.76 8.57
CA PHE A 59 7.01 6.05 8.45
C PHE A 59 6.49 6.85 9.64
N LEU A 60 6.86 6.47 10.86
CA LEU A 60 6.52 7.21 12.08
C LEU A 60 7.02 8.66 12.00
N LYS A 61 8.25 8.86 11.53
CA LYS A 61 8.83 10.20 11.35
C LYS A 61 8.11 11.01 10.29
N MET A 62 7.65 10.39 9.22
CA MET A 62 7.00 11.06 8.08
C MET A 62 5.54 11.39 8.38
N TYR A 63 4.79 10.46 8.96
CA TYR A 63 3.34 10.55 9.08
C TYR A 63 2.85 10.88 10.49
N GLY A 64 3.56 10.48 11.54
CA GLY A 64 3.22 10.66 12.95
C GLY A 64 3.41 9.41 13.78
N ASN A 65 3.66 9.57 15.09
CA ASN A 65 4.02 8.48 16.02
C ASN A 65 2.80 7.81 16.68
N ASN A 66 1.61 8.34 16.45
CA ASN A 66 0.36 7.83 17.01
C ASN A 66 -0.84 8.27 16.16
N SER A 67 -2.00 7.68 16.43
CA SER A 67 -3.25 7.97 15.71
C SER A 67 -3.60 9.47 15.71
N GLY A 68 -3.36 10.16 16.81
CA GLY A 68 -3.66 11.61 16.94
C GLY A 68 -2.81 12.45 15.99
N GLU A 69 -1.49 12.22 15.97
CA GLU A 69 -0.55 12.93 15.10
C GLU A 69 -0.86 12.68 13.61
N VAL A 70 -1.15 11.44 13.23
CA VAL A 70 -1.54 11.12 11.86
C VAL A 70 -2.86 11.80 11.50
N SER A 71 -3.85 11.77 12.40
CA SER A 71 -5.20 12.32 12.15
C SER A 71 -5.21 13.81 11.81
N ILE A 72 -4.26 14.60 12.32
CA ILE A 72 -4.11 16.05 12.03
C ILE A 72 -3.82 16.27 10.53
N ASN A 73 -3.23 15.29 9.88
CA ASN A 73 -2.84 15.36 8.48
C ASN A 73 -3.83 14.68 7.52
N LEU A 74 -4.94 14.12 8.03
CA LEU A 74 -5.96 13.52 7.19
C LEU A 74 -6.92 14.57 6.63
N VAL A 75 -7.26 14.42 5.36
CA VAL A 75 -8.29 15.19 4.68
C VAL A 75 -9.37 14.25 4.13
N ASN A 76 -10.59 14.76 3.93
CA ASN A 76 -11.65 14.01 3.28
C ASN A 76 -11.48 14.10 1.76
N ILE A 77 -11.62 12.95 1.11
CA ILE A 77 -11.66 12.81 -0.35
C ILE A 77 -12.98 12.14 -0.72
N GLU A 78 -13.72 12.76 -1.64
CA GLU A 78 -14.91 12.15 -2.22
C GLU A 78 -14.50 10.99 -3.15
N TRP A 79 -14.88 9.78 -2.78
CA TRP A 79 -14.60 8.58 -3.55
C TRP A 79 -15.52 8.46 -4.78
N VAL A 80 -15.27 7.49 -5.67
CA VAL A 80 -16.01 7.31 -6.94
C VAL A 80 -17.51 7.03 -6.77
N ASP A 81 -17.94 6.54 -5.61
CA ASP A 81 -19.35 6.26 -5.27
C ASP A 81 -20.03 7.39 -4.49
N GLY A 82 -19.34 8.52 -4.27
CA GLY A 82 -19.82 9.66 -3.50
C GLY A 82 -19.59 9.52 -1.98
N SER A 83 -19.07 8.40 -1.49
CA SER A 83 -18.65 8.26 -0.10
C SER A 83 -17.39 9.11 0.18
N ASN A 84 -17.13 9.37 1.46
CA ASN A 84 -15.92 10.08 1.88
C ASN A 84 -14.92 9.14 2.50
N VAL A 85 -13.67 9.19 2.03
CA VAL A 85 -12.53 8.49 2.62
C VAL A 85 -11.54 9.49 3.21
N LYS A 86 -10.89 9.13 4.32
CA LYS A 86 -9.86 9.96 4.96
C LYS A 86 -8.48 9.55 4.46
N PHE A 87 -7.72 10.48 3.89
CA PHE A 87 -6.40 10.21 3.37
C PHE A 87 -5.38 11.26 3.80
N THR A 88 -4.11 10.88 3.96
CA THR A 88 -3.09 11.81 4.42
C THR A 88 -2.71 12.81 3.33
N LYS A 89 -2.51 14.09 3.73
CA LYS A 89 -1.95 15.13 2.86
C LYS A 89 -0.42 15.13 2.83
N VAL A 90 0.22 14.32 3.70
CA VAL A 90 1.68 14.24 3.79
C VAL A 90 2.23 13.78 2.44
N ASN A 91 3.31 14.42 2.00
CA ASN A 91 3.98 14.14 0.73
C ASN A 91 3.06 14.22 -0.52
N GLY A 92 1.97 15.00 -0.45
CA GLY A 92 1.02 15.14 -1.56
C GLY A 92 0.12 13.93 -1.82
N ALA A 93 0.08 12.96 -0.91
CA ALA A 93 -0.65 11.70 -1.11
C ALA A 93 -2.14 11.90 -1.42
N SER A 94 -2.81 12.82 -0.70
CA SER A 94 -4.22 13.15 -0.96
C SER A 94 -4.46 13.75 -2.34
N ASP A 95 -3.53 14.57 -2.84
CA ASP A 95 -3.65 15.17 -4.17
C ASP A 95 -3.52 14.10 -5.26
N GLN A 96 -2.66 13.11 -5.03
CA GLN A 96 -2.53 11.98 -5.96
C GLN A 96 -3.76 11.07 -5.92
N LEU A 97 -4.33 10.81 -4.72
CA LEU A 97 -5.57 10.02 -4.64
C LEU A 97 -6.75 10.74 -5.32
N ASN A 98 -6.84 12.07 -5.23
CA ASN A 98 -7.84 12.83 -6.00
C ASN A 98 -7.69 12.60 -7.52
N LYS A 99 -6.46 12.61 -8.05
CA LYS A 99 -6.21 12.32 -9.47
C LYS A 99 -6.59 10.88 -9.83
N VAL A 100 -6.31 9.91 -8.94
CA VAL A 100 -6.78 8.53 -9.10
C VAL A 100 -8.30 8.51 -9.24
N VAL A 101 -9.03 9.16 -8.33
CA VAL A 101 -10.51 9.22 -8.37
C VAL A 101 -11.01 9.84 -9.69
N GLU A 102 -10.38 10.93 -10.15
CA GLU A 102 -10.73 11.57 -11.42
C GLU A 102 -10.53 10.64 -12.62
N ASP A 103 -9.46 9.86 -12.63
CA ASP A 103 -9.19 8.90 -13.71
C ASP A 103 -10.09 7.65 -13.60
N LEU A 104 -10.34 7.14 -12.40
CA LEU A 104 -11.27 6.02 -12.16
C LEU A 104 -12.72 6.36 -12.60
N LYS A 105 -13.17 7.59 -12.40
CA LYS A 105 -14.50 8.06 -12.83
C LYS A 105 -14.69 8.03 -14.35
N LYS A 106 -13.62 7.95 -15.14
CA LYS A 106 -13.64 7.85 -16.61
C LYS A 106 -13.75 6.42 -17.12
N LEU A 107 -13.53 5.41 -16.24
CA LEU A 107 -13.65 4.01 -16.63
C LEU A 107 -15.10 3.63 -16.97
N PRO A 108 -15.30 2.65 -17.89
CA PRO A 108 -16.62 2.08 -18.17
C PRO A 108 -17.35 1.57 -16.94
N GLU A 109 -18.69 1.57 -16.95
CA GLU A 109 -19.54 1.21 -15.81
C GLU A 109 -19.25 -0.19 -15.26
N GLU A 110 -18.77 -1.12 -16.07
CA GLU A 110 -18.41 -2.48 -15.67
C GLU A 110 -17.31 -2.54 -14.59
N PHE A 111 -16.47 -1.50 -14.48
CA PHE A 111 -15.43 -1.38 -13.45
C PHE A 111 -15.98 -0.92 -12.10
N ARG A 112 -17.16 -0.29 -12.08
CA ARG A 112 -17.73 0.34 -10.89
C ARG A 112 -17.88 -0.63 -9.71
N LYS A 113 -18.19 -1.90 -9.97
CA LYS A 113 -18.35 -2.93 -8.93
C LYS A 113 -17.10 -3.17 -8.08
N TYR A 114 -15.91 -2.89 -8.61
CA TYR A 114 -14.64 -3.02 -7.87
C TYR A 114 -14.35 -1.81 -6.99
N LEU A 115 -15.02 -0.68 -7.25
CA LEU A 115 -14.68 0.64 -6.70
C LEU A 115 -15.69 1.14 -5.67
N VAL A 116 -16.97 0.71 -5.75
CA VAL A 116 -18.00 1.09 -4.77
C VAL A 116 -17.76 0.38 -3.43
N ASP A 117 -18.22 0.96 -2.33
CA ASP A 117 -18.06 0.42 -0.98
C ASP A 117 -16.58 0.11 -0.65
N PRO A 118 -15.68 1.12 -0.65
CA PRO A 118 -14.27 0.89 -0.36
C PRO A 118 -14.09 0.28 1.04
N GLY A 119 -13.12 -0.64 1.17
CA GLY A 119 -12.83 -1.35 2.43
C GLY A 119 -12.26 -0.45 3.52
N GLY A 120 -11.75 0.73 3.16
CA GLY A 120 -11.30 1.75 4.10
C GLY A 120 -9.90 2.28 3.80
N THR A 121 -9.51 3.32 4.56
CA THR A 121 -8.22 4.00 4.38
C THR A 121 -7.43 4.08 5.69
N PHE A 122 -7.93 4.81 6.68
CA PHE A 122 -7.22 5.06 7.94
C PHE A 122 -7.79 4.22 9.09
N LEU A 123 -6.91 3.42 9.67
CA LEU A 123 -7.15 2.70 10.92
C LEU A 123 -5.82 2.43 11.63
N TRP A 124 -5.61 3.06 12.80
CA TRP A 124 -4.42 2.83 13.61
C TRP A 124 -4.49 1.45 14.27
N ARG A 125 -3.74 0.50 13.73
CA ARG A 125 -3.69 -0.88 14.23
C ARG A 125 -2.43 -1.60 13.77
N ASN A 126 -2.07 -2.66 14.46
CA ASN A 126 -1.07 -3.59 13.96
C ASN A 126 -1.65 -4.51 12.85
N ILE A 127 -0.77 -5.05 12.04
CA ILE A 127 -1.08 -6.17 11.14
C ILE A 127 -1.43 -7.38 12.02
N ALA A 128 -2.53 -8.06 11.71
CA ALA A 128 -3.00 -9.21 12.48
C ALA A 128 -1.88 -10.26 12.70
N GLY A 129 -1.67 -10.62 13.96
CA GLY A 129 -0.65 -11.60 14.37
C GLY A 129 0.79 -11.07 14.39
N THR A 130 1.00 -9.75 14.31
CA THR A 130 2.34 -9.13 14.36
C THR A 130 2.36 -7.90 15.26
N ASP A 131 3.57 -7.43 15.64
CA ASP A 131 3.77 -6.16 16.34
C ASP A 131 3.98 -4.96 15.39
N ARG A 132 3.96 -5.19 14.07
CA ARG A 132 4.19 -4.17 13.05
C ARG A 132 2.90 -3.41 12.75
N LEU A 133 3.00 -2.08 12.61
CA LEU A 133 1.87 -1.25 12.20
C LEU A 133 1.40 -1.62 10.78
N SER A 134 0.09 -1.69 10.60
CA SER A 134 -0.51 -1.70 9.26
C SER A 134 -0.22 -0.38 8.54
N ASN A 135 -0.06 -0.41 7.21
CA ASN A 135 0.14 0.82 6.45
C ASN A 135 -1.08 1.76 6.51
N HIS A 136 -2.27 1.22 6.75
CA HIS A 136 -3.48 2.00 7.05
C HIS A 136 -3.32 2.93 8.26
N SER A 137 -2.43 2.60 9.22
CA SER A 137 -2.14 3.45 10.38
C SER A 137 -1.57 4.82 9.98
N PHE A 138 -0.97 4.91 8.81
CA PHE A 138 -0.38 6.17 8.30
C PHE A 138 -1.33 6.96 7.40
N GLY A 139 -2.52 6.40 7.08
CA GLY A 139 -3.52 7.04 6.23
C GLY A 139 -3.10 7.22 4.77
N ASN A 140 -2.07 6.49 4.31
CA ASN A 140 -1.55 6.52 2.94
C ASN A 140 -1.93 5.30 2.10
N SER A 141 -2.88 4.49 2.58
CA SER A 141 -3.38 3.29 1.92
C SER A 141 -4.90 3.33 1.77
N ILE A 142 -5.39 2.64 0.76
CA ILE A 142 -6.81 2.42 0.51
C ILE A 142 -7.05 0.98 0.11
N ASP A 143 -8.06 0.36 0.70
CA ASP A 143 -8.64 -0.89 0.24
C ASP A 143 -9.88 -0.56 -0.61
N ILE A 144 -9.89 -1.00 -1.87
CA ILE A 144 -11.08 -0.93 -2.72
C ILE A 144 -12.09 -2.00 -2.34
N ASN A 145 -13.15 -2.24 -3.13
CA ASN A 145 -14.21 -3.16 -2.76
C ASN A 145 -13.71 -4.58 -2.45
N THR A 146 -13.77 -4.97 -1.18
CA THR A 146 -13.27 -6.27 -0.68
C THR A 146 -14.05 -7.48 -1.23
N LYS A 147 -15.32 -7.30 -1.62
CA LYS A 147 -16.17 -8.36 -2.17
C LYS A 147 -15.64 -8.93 -3.49
N TYR A 148 -14.95 -8.13 -4.27
CA TYR A 148 -14.39 -8.51 -5.57
C TYR A 148 -12.88 -8.70 -5.54
N SER A 149 -12.30 -8.76 -4.35
CA SER A 149 -10.87 -8.87 -4.12
C SER A 149 -10.49 -10.24 -3.57
N ASP A 150 -9.19 -10.53 -3.59
CA ASP A 150 -8.62 -11.77 -3.09
C ASP A 150 -7.47 -11.42 -2.12
N TYR A 151 -7.39 -12.17 -1.01
CA TYR A 151 -6.38 -11.98 0.02
C TYR A 151 -5.77 -13.33 0.38
N TRP A 152 -4.45 -13.40 0.46
CA TRP A 152 -3.72 -14.64 0.64
C TRP A 152 -4.14 -15.44 1.89
N LEU A 153 -4.49 -14.77 3.00
CA LEU A 153 -4.97 -15.44 4.23
C LEU A 153 -6.38 -16.00 4.14
N TRP A 154 -7.18 -15.63 3.13
CA TRP A 154 -8.50 -16.21 2.92
C TRP A 154 -8.44 -17.54 2.17
N SER A 155 -7.29 -17.86 1.59
CA SER A 155 -7.06 -19.11 0.86
C SER A 155 -6.48 -20.17 1.78
N LYS A 156 -6.95 -21.42 1.66
CA LYS A 156 -6.36 -22.57 2.38
C LYS A 156 -5.00 -23.00 1.82
N SER A 157 -4.71 -22.63 0.60
CA SER A 157 -3.42 -22.80 -0.07
C SER A 157 -2.94 -21.44 -0.56
N LEU A 158 -1.63 -21.20 -0.55
CA LEU A 158 -1.04 -19.97 -1.06
C LEU A 158 -1.03 -19.95 -2.61
N GLU A 159 -2.18 -20.25 -3.21
CA GLU A 159 -2.39 -20.16 -4.64
C GLU A 159 -2.78 -18.72 -5.00
N TYR A 160 -2.02 -18.11 -5.89
CA TYR A 160 -2.27 -16.73 -6.33
C TYR A 160 -3.63 -16.59 -6.99
N LYS A 161 -4.38 -15.56 -6.57
CA LYS A 161 -5.69 -15.21 -7.12
C LYS A 161 -5.79 -13.70 -7.28
N ASN A 162 -6.38 -13.29 -8.40
CA ASN A 162 -6.71 -11.89 -8.65
C ASN A 162 -7.96 -11.76 -9.52
N ARG A 163 -8.84 -10.87 -9.10
CA ARG A 163 -10.04 -10.46 -9.87
C ARG A 163 -10.04 -8.98 -10.23
N ILE A 164 -9.05 -8.21 -9.74
CA ILE A 164 -8.97 -6.77 -10.01
C ILE A 164 -8.40 -6.56 -11.41
N PRO A 165 -9.10 -5.80 -12.27
CA PRO A 165 -8.62 -5.45 -13.60
C PRO A 165 -7.36 -4.59 -13.56
N MET A 166 -6.45 -4.83 -14.49
CA MET A 166 -5.19 -4.07 -14.56
C MET A 166 -5.40 -2.59 -14.91
N GLU A 167 -6.48 -2.24 -15.60
CA GLU A 167 -6.86 -0.86 -15.88
C GLU A 167 -7.03 -0.02 -14.59
N ILE A 168 -7.59 -0.61 -13.54
CA ILE A 168 -7.67 0.02 -12.21
C ILE A 168 -6.28 0.16 -11.61
N VAL A 169 -5.46 -0.90 -11.66
CA VAL A 169 -4.11 -0.93 -11.09
C VAL A 169 -3.22 0.12 -11.75
N GLU A 170 -3.21 0.20 -13.08
CA GLU A 170 -2.40 1.14 -13.85
C GLU A 170 -2.77 2.61 -13.57
N ILE A 171 -4.05 2.90 -13.29
CA ILE A 171 -4.47 4.24 -12.85
C ILE A 171 -3.82 4.60 -11.50
N PHE A 172 -3.83 3.70 -10.53
CA PHE A 172 -3.19 3.94 -9.24
C PHE A 172 -1.66 4.09 -9.38
N GLU A 173 -1.02 3.21 -10.14
CA GLU A 173 0.43 3.23 -10.38
C GLU A 173 0.89 4.53 -11.03
N LYS A 174 0.14 5.02 -12.02
CA LYS A 174 0.38 6.32 -12.69
C LYS A 174 0.47 7.49 -11.69
N HIS A 175 -0.19 7.37 -10.55
CA HIS A 175 -0.23 8.40 -9.52
C HIS A 175 0.61 8.07 -8.27
N GLY A 176 1.57 7.16 -8.38
CA GLY A 176 2.55 6.88 -7.33
C GLY A 176 2.09 5.87 -6.28
N PHE A 177 1.08 5.06 -6.57
CA PHE A 177 0.62 3.99 -5.70
C PHE A 177 1.16 2.63 -6.13
N ILE A 178 1.59 1.82 -5.19
CA ILE A 178 1.84 0.39 -5.42
C ILE A 178 0.57 -0.41 -5.12
N TRP A 179 0.47 -1.59 -5.70
CA TRP A 179 -0.66 -2.51 -5.54
C TRP A 179 -0.25 -3.82 -4.85
N GLY A 180 -0.97 -4.21 -3.81
CA GLY A 180 -0.72 -5.44 -3.06
C GLY A 180 -1.00 -6.73 -3.85
N GLY A 181 -1.65 -6.64 -5.01
CA GLY A 181 -1.84 -7.79 -5.90
C GLY A 181 -0.55 -8.27 -6.58
N LYS A 182 0.53 -7.46 -6.57
CA LYS A 182 1.86 -7.84 -7.09
C LYS A 182 2.78 -8.47 -6.02
N TRP A 183 2.22 -8.81 -4.86
CA TRP A 183 2.92 -9.48 -3.78
C TRP A 183 2.73 -10.99 -3.82
N TYR A 184 3.72 -11.74 -3.37
CA TYR A 184 3.58 -13.17 -3.11
C TYR A 184 2.50 -13.44 -2.05
N HIS A 185 2.50 -12.65 -0.98
CA HIS A 185 1.42 -12.60 0.00
C HIS A 185 0.37 -11.57 -0.45
N TYR A 186 -0.29 -11.86 -1.56
CA TYR A 186 -1.15 -10.93 -2.28
C TYR A 186 -2.31 -10.38 -1.44
N ASP A 187 -2.59 -9.10 -1.67
CA ASP A 187 -3.72 -8.36 -1.12
C ASP A 187 -4.30 -7.48 -2.23
N THR A 188 -5.24 -8.03 -3.02
CA THR A 188 -5.64 -7.40 -4.26
C THR A 188 -6.59 -6.20 -4.09
N MET A 189 -7.12 -5.95 -2.88
CA MET A 189 -7.86 -4.73 -2.58
C MET A 189 -6.93 -3.56 -2.25
N HIS A 190 -5.71 -3.83 -1.82
CA HIS A 190 -4.82 -2.91 -1.13
C HIS A 190 -3.93 -2.10 -2.08
N PHE A 191 -3.99 -0.78 -1.96
CA PHE A 191 -3.12 0.17 -2.64
C PHE A 191 -2.43 1.07 -1.62
N GLU A 192 -1.13 1.33 -1.78
CA GLU A 192 -0.33 2.20 -0.91
C GLU A 192 0.32 3.33 -1.73
N TYR A 193 0.24 4.58 -1.25
CA TYR A 193 1.02 5.67 -1.85
C TYR A 193 2.50 5.51 -1.48
N ARG A 194 3.30 5.08 -2.43
CA ARG A 194 4.72 4.73 -2.29
C ARG A 194 5.53 5.19 -3.51
N PRO A 195 5.57 6.50 -3.79
CA PRO A 195 6.25 7.01 -4.99
C PRO A 195 7.74 6.67 -5.04
N GLU A 196 8.36 6.41 -3.89
CA GLU A 196 9.77 6.01 -3.80
C GLU A 196 10.06 4.60 -4.34
N LEU A 197 9.04 3.79 -4.58
CA LEU A 197 9.16 2.43 -5.13
C LEU A 197 8.79 2.35 -6.62
N ILE A 198 8.24 3.42 -7.19
CA ILE A 198 7.80 3.47 -8.59
C ILE A 198 8.85 4.21 -9.41
N ASN A 199 9.37 3.56 -10.44
CA ASN A 199 10.31 4.11 -11.41
C ASN A 199 9.60 4.73 -12.62
#